data_685577b9c751ad5d64dc8027439d840c
#
_entry.id   685577b9c751ad5d64dc8027439d840c
#
_cell.length_a   1.000
_cell.length_b   1.000
_cell.length_c   1.000
_cell.angle_alpha   90.00
_cell.angle_beta   90.00
_cell.angle_gamma   90.00
#
_symmetry.space_group_name_H-M   'P 1'
#
loop_
_entity.id
_entity.type
_entity.pdbx_description
1 polymer ?
#
loop_
_entity_poly.entity_id
_entity_poly.type
_entity_poly.pdbx_seq_one_letter_code
_entity_poly.pdbx_strand_id
1 'polypeptide(L)' 'MHERDLEMFAKIEAALYASGRPLSIEELQKAAATDSAKKAVRMAREVARRIDSTVERT' A
#
# COMPACT_ATOMS: atom_id res chain seq x y z
N MET A 1 4.89 3.09 -14.49
CA MET A 1 4.37 3.70 -13.25
C MET A 1 5.01 5.07 -13.04
N HIS A 2 4.21 6.09 -12.70
CA HIS A 2 4.72 7.44 -12.46
C HIS A 2 5.46 7.52 -11.13
N GLU A 3 6.37 8.49 -11.01
CA GLU A 3 7.12 8.71 -9.77
C GLU A 3 6.22 8.85 -8.56
N ARG A 4 5.11 9.58 -8.69
CA ARG A 4 4.15 9.76 -7.60
C ARG A 4 3.53 8.44 -7.16
N ASP A 5 3.27 7.56 -8.11
CA ASP A 5 2.70 6.26 -7.82
C ASP A 5 3.72 5.38 -7.10
N LEU A 6 4.98 5.46 -7.49
CA LEU A 6 6.06 4.74 -6.82
C LEU A 6 6.23 5.20 -5.37
N GLU A 7 6.17 6.52 -5.15
CA GLU A 7 6.25 7.08 -3.80
C GLU A 7 5.07 6.63 -2.94
N MET A 8 3.87 6.69 -3.50
CA MET A 8 2.66 6.27 -2.82
C MET A 8 2.73 4.79 -2.47
N PHE A 9 3.17 3.98 -3.41
CA PHE A 9 3.34 2.55 -3.23
C PHE A 9 4.30 2.26 -2.06
N ALA A 10 5.45 2.92 -2.06
CA ALA A 10 6.46 2.75 -1.02
C ALA A 10 5.95 3.17 0.36
N LYS A 11 5.19 4.26 0.43
CA LYS A 11 4.61 4.73 1.68
C LYS A 11 3.58 3.75 2.24
N ILE A 12 2.74 3.21 1.37
CA ILE A 12 1.75 2.20 1.79
C ILE A 12 2.44 0.93 2.25
N GLU A 13 3.45 0.49 1.52
CA GLU A 13 4.23 -0.69 1.88
C GLU A 13 4.86 -0.54 3.26
N ALA A 14 5.49 0.60 3.50
CA ALA A 14 6.11 0.89 4.80
C ALA A 14 5.08 0.91 5.92
N ALA A 15 3.91 1.50 5.66
CA ALA A 15 2.85 1.58 6.66
C ALA A 15 2.29 0.20 7.01
N LEU A 16 2.11 -0.65 6.01
CA LEU A 16 1.63 -2.01 6.21
C LEU A 16 2.62 -2.86 7.01
N TYR A 17 3.89 -2.74 6.69
CA TYR A 17 4.94 -3.44 7.43
C TYR A 17 5.04 -2.95 8.88
N ALA A 18 4.98 -1.64 9.07
CA ALA A 18 5.10 -1.05 10.40
C ALA A 18 3.93 -1.39 11.31
N SER A 19 2.72 -1.46 10.75
CA SER A 19 1.51 -1.71 11.54
C SER A 19 1.38 -3.16 11.97
N GLY A 20 1.86 -4.09 11.14
CA GLY A 20 1.71 -5.52 11.39
C GLY A 20 0.25 -5.98 11.37
N ARG A 21 -0.65 -5.17 10.83
CA ARG A 21 -2.08 -5.45 10.75
C ARG A 21 -2.69 -4.75 9.55
N PRO A 22 -3.89 -5.18 9.11
CA PRO A 22 -4.58 -4.47 8.03
C PRO A 22 -4.89 -3.03 8.41
N LEU A 23 -4.77 -2.13 7.45
CA LEU A 23 -5.05 -0.72 7.65
C LEU A 23 -6.46 -0.38 7.16
N SER A 24 -7.10 0.57 7.84
CA SER A 24 -8.38 1.10 7.39
C SER A 24 -8.17 1.97 6.15
N ILE A 25 -9.26 2.26 5.43
CA ILE A 25 -9.19 3.14 4.25
C ILE A 25 -8.62 4.50 4.63
N GLU A 26 -9.03 5.05 5.77
CA GLU A 26 -8.52 6.33 6.24
C GLU A 26 -7.02 6.29 6.51
N GLU A 27 -6.56 5.23 7.13
CA GLU A 27 -5.13 5.04 7.40
C GLU A 27 -4.34 4.92 6.11
N LEU A 28 -4.89 4.20 5.12
CA LEU A 28 -4.26 4.07 3.80
C LEU A 28 -4.18 5.40 3.08
N GLN A 29 -5.26 6.21 3.16
CA GLN A 29 -5.26 7.54 2.56
C GLN A 29 -4.20 8.44 3.17
N LYS A 30 -4.04 8.40 4.48
CA LYS A 30 -3.01 9.16 5.18
C LYS A 30 -1.62 8.69 4.80
N ALA A 31 -1.41 7.39 4.77
CA ALA A 31 -0.11 6.83 4.41
C ALA A 31 0.28 7.20 2.98
N ALA A 32 -0.68 7.14 2.07
CA ALA A 32 -0.45 7.46 0.66
C ALA A 32 -0.48 8.97 0.38
N ALA A 33 -0.86 9.77 1.36
CA ALA A 33 -1.02 11.21 1.22
C ALA A 33 -1.97 11.57 0.07
N THR A 34 -3.09 10.87 0.00
CA THR A 34 -4.10 11.07 -1.03
C THR A 34 -5.49 11.18 -0.44
N ASP A 35 -6.35 11.99 -1.06
CA ASP A 35 -7.75 12.10 -0.68
C ASP A 35 -8.62 11.03 -1.34
N SER A 36 -8.05 10.31 -2.30
CA SER A 36 -8.79 9.30 -3.05
C SER A 36 -8.74 7.95 -2.34
N ALA A 37 -9.86 7.55 -1.75
CA ALA A 37 -10.00 6.23 -1.13
C ALA A 37 -9.78 5.12 -2.15
N LYS A 38 -10.31 5.30 -3.36
CA LYS A 38 -10.18 4.33 -4.45
C LYS A 38 -8.72 4.08 -4.81
N LYS A 39 -7.95 5.16 -4.92
CA LYS A 39 -6.55 5.07 -5.27
C LYS A 39 -5.73 4.41 -4.16
N ALA A 40 -6.02 4.77 -2.91
CA ALA A 40 -5.35 4.18 -1.75
C ALA A 40 -5.59 2.68 -1.68
N VAL A 41 -6.83 2.24 -1.88
CA VAL A 41 -7.18 0.82 -1.85
C VAL A 41 -6.51 0.07 -3.00
N ARG A 42 -6.47 0.66 -4.19
CA ARG A 42 -5.81 0.05 -5.34
C ARG A 42 -4.32 -0.18 -5.06
N MET A 43 -3.66 0.82 -4.51
CA MET A 43 -2.25 0.71 -4.19
C MET A 43 -1.98 -0.33 -3.11
N ALA A 44 -2.85 -0.39 -2.10
CA ALA A 44 -2.73 -1.37 -1.04
C ALA A 44 -2.85 -2.79 -1.59
N ARG A 45 -3.76 -3.01 -2.54
CA ARG A 45 -3.92 -4.31 -3.19
C ARG A 45 -2.66 -4.72 -3.96
N GLU A 46 -2.03 -3.76 -4.64
CA GLU A 46 -0.81 -4.04 -5.38
C GLU A 46 0.32 -4.43 -4.42
N VAL A 47 0.43 -3.75 -3.29
CA VAL A 47 1.43 -4.08 -2.28
C VAL A 47 1.18 -5.49 -1.73
N ALA A 48 -0.07 -5.81 -1.41
CA ALA A 48 -0.43 -7.11 -0.86
C ALA A 48 -0.11 -8.24 -1.85
N ARG A 49 -0.37 -8.03 -3.13
CA ARG A 49 -0.08 -9.02 -4.17
C ARG A 49 1.41 -9.31 -4.26
N ARG A 50 2.24 -8.30 -4.12
CA ARG A 50 3.69 -8.48 -4.15
C ARG A 50 4.19 -9.26 -2.95
N ILE A 51 3.65 -8.96 -1.78
CA ILE A 51 4.02 -9.66 -0.55
C ILE A 51 3.64 -11.14 -0.68
N ASP A 52 2.41 -11.41 -1.08
CA ASP A 52 1.93 -12.78 -1.25
C ASP A 52 2.76 -13.55 -2.27
N SER A 53 3.08 -12.91 -3.39
CA SER A 53 3.89 -13.51 -4.43
C SER A 53 5.28 -13.89 -3.93
N THR A 54 5.86 -13.05 -3.09
CA THR A 54 7.17 -13.30 -2.49
C THR A 54 7.12 -14.47 -1.52
N VAL A 55 6.06 -14.55 -0.72
CA VAL A 55 5.88 -15.62 0.26
C VAL A 55 5.70 -16.98 -0.45
N GLU A 56 4.95 -17.01 -1.53
CA GLU A 56 4.71 -18.24 -2.29
C GLU A 56 5.98 -18.84 -2.88
N ARG A 57 6.96 -18.02 -3.15
CA ARG A 57 8.22 -18.47 -3.73
C ARG A 57 9.19 -19.04 -2.73
N THR A 58 8.97 -18.81 -1.49
CA THR A 58 9.79 -19.37 -0.42
C THR A 58 9.15 -20.63 0.13
#